data_4f2a3e82eafc6192caf4bd77b2aaab1b
#
_entry.id   4f2a3e82eafc6192caf4bd77b2aaab1b
#
_cell.length_a   1.000
_cell.length_b   1.000
_cell.length_c   1.000
_cell.angle_alpha   90.00
_cell.angle_beta   90.00
_cell.angle_gamma   90.00
#
_symmetry.space_group_name_H-M   'P 1'
#
loop_
_entity.id
_entity.type
_entity.pdbx_description
1 polymer ?
#
loop_
_entity_poly.entity_id
_entity_poly.type
_entity_poly.pdbx_seq_one_letter_code
_entity_poly.pdbx_strand_id
1 'polypeptide(L)'
;MNTMISSISPKMASIATRDLHSITSKTLSLTHFRPLTCAAAATSSSPSSLARLVQHPPDLIKWVRKEGGFVHQSVKIAQVDPYGLGLVASDEIPKGSDLIALPHHVPLQFGSIETDGGDGAYSVLANLARQVPEELWAMRLSLKLLQERAKTASFWWPYISNLPETYSVPIFFPGEDIKNLQYAPLLHQVNKRCRFLLEFEKEVKQALENLKPDDHPFGGQDVDTSSLGWAMSAVSSRAFRLYGKELPDGNRINIPMMLPLIDMCNHSFSPNAEIIQEKVVGNPKMLVKASLSLTHSLSEIICKIHWMLMEFLPVVAGTQIKQDEPLELNYGCLNNDLFLLDYGFVVPSNPFDCIELKYDGGLLDAASSAAGVSSPNFSSPAPWQQQILYQLNLDGQAPLLKVSIGGPELVEGRLLAALRVLLSNDMERVHEHDLSALKSLSVEAPLGISTEVAALNTVIALCVIALGSFPTKIMEDESLLKQNVSGSTELAVQFRIQKKCMIVDVMRDLTRRVRSLVSKESDTSRS
;
A
#
# COMPACT_ATOMS: atom_id res chain seq x y z
N MET A 1 10.43 12.06 27.23
CA MET A 1 11.02 10.97 26.44
C MET A 1 12.18 10.28 27.17
N ASN A 2 13.16 11.00 27.73
CA ASN A 2 14.29 10.41 28.48
C ASN A 2 13.91 9.63 29.75
N THR A 3 12.77 9.88 30.37
CA THR A 3 12.31 9.22 31.60
C THR A 3 11.64 7.86 31.37
N MET A 4 11.21 7.54 30.17
CA MET A 4 10.64 6.21 29.86
C MET A 4 11.70 5.16 29.49
N ILE A 5 12.80 5.59 28.88
CA ILE A 5 13.91 4.68 28.50
C ILE A 5 14.73 4.26 29.72
N SER A 6 14.75 5.06 30.79
CA SER A 6 15.50 4.75 32.02
C SER A 6 14.84 3.67 32.90
N SER A 7 13.61 3.28 32.63
CA SER A 7 12.92 2.19 33.35
C SER A 7 13.09 0.80 32.71
N ILE A 8 13.73 0.72 31.53
CA ILE A 8 14.10 -0.54 30.90
C ILE A 8 15.44 -0.98 31.48
N SER A 9 15.45 -2.15 32.13
CA SER A 9 16.66 -2.70 32.76
C SER A 9 17.85 -2.70 31.78
N PRO A 10 19.05 -2.28 32.20
CA PRO A 10 20.25 -2.31 31.34
C PRO A 10 20.59 -3.70 30.78
N LYS A 11 20.10 -4.77 31.39
CA LYS A 11 20.19 -6.14 30.88
C LYS A 11 19.43 -6.37 29.57
N MET A 12 18.31 -5.68 29.32
CA MET A 12 17.56 -5.80 28.07
C MET A 12 18.33 -5.26 26.86
N ALA A 13 19.03 -4.16 27.01
CA ALA A 13 19.83 -3.57 25.92
C ALA A 13 21.05 -4.42 25.52
N SER A 14 21.64 -5.16 26.48
CA SER A 14 22.86 -5.97 26.24
C SER A 14 22.57 -7.32 25.60
N ILE A 15 21.42 -7.93 25.86
CA ILE A 15 21.03 -9.23 25.29
C ILE A 15 20.55 -9.05 23.85
N ALA A 16 19.77 -8.01 23.58
CA ALA A 16 19.26 -7.69 22.24
C ALA A 16 20.39 -7.47 21.20
N THR A 17 21.56 -6.96 21.62
CA THR A 17 22.66 -6.64 20.71
C THR A 17 23.56 -7.84 20.36
N ARG A 18 23.68 -8.85 21.24
CA ARG A 18 24.57 -10.00 20.99
C ARG A 18 23.93 -11.08 20.12
N ASP A 19 22.67 -11.43 20.36
CA ASP A 19 22.03 -12.52 19.63
C ASP A 19 21.44 -12.08 18.29
N LEU A 20 21.05 -10.81 18.12
CA LEU A 20 20.60 -10.28 16.84
C LEU A 20 21.70 -10.21 15.79
N HIS A 21 22.94 -9.89 16.15
CA HIS A 21 24.07 -9.93 15.21
C HIS A 21 24.33 -11.32 14.64
N SER A 22 24.02 -12.38 15.38
CA SER A 22 24.15 -13.77 14.93
C SER A 22 23.01 -14.18 13.98
N ILE A 23 21.80 -13.66 14.15
CA ILE A 23 20.62 -13.99 13.32
C ILE A 23 20.60 -13.13 12.06
N THR A 24 21.00 -11.85 12.13
CA THR A 24 21.01 -10.92 10.99
C THR A 24 22.23 -11.08 10.09
N SER A 25 23.35 -11.64 10.60
CA SER A 25 24.58 -11.82 9.80
C SER A 25 24.53 -12.99 8.82
N LYS A 26 23.55 -13.88 8.91
CA LYS A 26 23.39 -15.02 7.98
C LYS A 26 22.47 -14.75 6.79
N THR A 27 21.80 -13.60 6.72
CA THR A 27 20.91 -13.25 5.61
C THR A 27 21.20 -11.85 5.13
N LEU A 28 21.86 -11.77 4.00
CA LEU A 28 22.06 -10.63 3.12
C LEU A 28 23.51 -10.12 3.06
N SER A 29 24.29 -10.85 2.30
CA SER A 29 25.44 -10.23 1.63
C SER A 29 24.89 -9.19 0.63
N LEU A 30 24.89 -7.92 1.03
CA LEU A 30 24.51 -6.74 0.22
C LEU A 30 25.54 -6.43 -0.89
N THR A 31 26.43 -7.37 -1.24
CA THR A 31 27.60 -7.10 -2.08
C THR A 31 27.35 -6.99 -3.58
N HIS A 32 26.11 -7.15 -4.06
CA HIS A 32 25.80 -7.04 -5.51
C HIS A 32 24.56 -6.23 -5.82
N PHE A 33 24.34 -5.12 -5.12
CA PHE A 33 23.33 -4.16 -5.49
C PHE A 33 23.87 -3.26 -6.62
N ARG A 34 23.47 -3.50 -7.86
CA ARG A 34 23.56 -2.48 -8.92
C ARG A 34 22.26 -1.69 -8.90
N PRO A 35 22.27 -0.42 -8.49
CA PRO A 35 21.08 0.42 -8.59
C PRO A 35 20.69 0.55 -10.06
N LEU A 36 19.39 0.57 -10.33
CA LEU A 36 18.89 1.03 -11.62
C LEU A 36 19.24 2.51 -11.75
N THR A 37 20.29 2.81 -12.49
CA THR A 37 20.60 4.21 -12.81
C THR A 37 19.67 4.66 -13.90
N CYS A 38 18.60 5.36 -13.54
CA CYS A 38 17.95 6.28 -14.45
C CYS A 38 18.96 7.41 -14.70
N ALA A 39 19.62 7.39 -15.87
CA ALA A 39 20.47 8.48 -16.31
C ALA A 39 19.60 9.66 -16.79
N ALA A 40 18.82 10.24 -15.89
CA ALA A 40 18.40 11.62 -16.01
C ALA A 40 19.33 12.41 -15.11
N ALA A 41 20.23 13.19 -15.69
CA ALA A 41 21.15 14.05 -14.99
C ALA A 41 20.37 14.86 -13.94
N ALA A 42 20.65 14.60 -12.68
CA ALA A 42 20.19 15.43 -11.58
C ALA A 42 20.90 16.79 -11.70
N THR A 43 20.31 17.70 -12.45
CA THR A 43 20.56 19.11 -12.28
C THR A 43 19.93 19.51 -10.97
N SER A 44 20.75 19.98 -10.04
CA SER A 44 20.38 20.55 -8.76
C SER A 44 19.41 21.72 -8.98
N SER A 45 18.13 21.44 -8.89
CA SER A 45 17.08 22.45 -8.78
C SER A 45 16.16 22.04 -7.62
N SER A 46 15.80 23.01 -6.78
CA SER A 46 14.83 22.97 -5.70
C SER A 46 13.62 22.06 -6.00
N PRO A 47 12.89 21.54 -4.98
CA PRO A 47 11.71 20.70 -5.17
C PRO A 47 10.57 21.52 -5.80
N SER A 48 10.68 21.74 -7.11
CA SER A 48 9.68 22.42 -7.92
C SER A 48 8.97 21.37 -8.74
N SER A 49 7.67 21.28 -8.58
CA SER A 49 6.67 20.61 -9.42
C SER A 49 7.22 19.43 -10.25
N LEU A 50 6.80 18.21 -9.95
CA LEU A 50 7.07 17.05 -10.79
C LEU A 50 6.78 17.42 -12.25
N ALA A 51 7.81 17.48 -13.07
CA ALA A 51 7.68 17.81 -14.48
C ALA A 51 6.75 16.76 -15.14
N ARG A 52 5.86 17.22 -16.01
CA ARG A 52 5.05 16.32 -16.84
C ARG A 52 5.92 15.70 -17.93
N LEU A 53 5.52 14.54 -18.41
CA LEU A 53 6.21 13.83 -19.51
C LEU A 53 6.41 14.73 -20.75
N VAL A 54 5.49 15.67 -20.97
CA VAL A 54 5.57 16.71 -21.99
C VAL A 54 5.41 18.07 -21.35
N GLN A 55 6.27 19.02 -21.70
CA GLN A 55 6.29 20.36 -21.12
C GLN A 55 4.94 21.11 -21.27
N HIS A 56 4.30 20.97 -22.45
CA HIS A 56 3.01 21.58 -22.76
C HIS A 56 2.02 20.51 -23.26
N PRO A 57 1.47 19.67 -22.33
CA PRO A 57 0.55 18.63 -22.72
C PRO A 57 -0.82 19.21 -23.11
N PRO A 58 -1.60 18.48 -23.93
CA PRO A 58 -2.98 18.82 -24.19
C PRO A 58 -3.79 19.00 -22.89
N ASP A 59 -4.81 19.87 -22.94
CA ASP A 59 -5.73 20.10 -21.82
C ASP A 59 -6.56 18.83 -21.55
N LEU A 60 -6.27 18.19 -20.43
CA LEU A 60 -6.88 16.92 -20.05
C LEU A 60 -8.38 17.06 -19.75
N ILE A 61 -8.81 18.17 -19.15
CA ILE A 61 -10.23 18.42 -18.85
C ILE A 61 -11.02 18.60 -20.15
N LYS A 62 -10.48 19.36 -21.10
CA LYS A 62 -11.11 19.53 -22.42
C LYS A 62 -11.19 18.21 -23.17
N TRP A 63 -10.14 17.38 -23.10
CA TRP A 63 -10.15 16.07 -23.74
C TRP A 63 -11.24 15.17 -23.13
N VAL A 64 -11.33 15.04 -21.80
CA VAL A 64 -12.36 14.24 -21.14
C VAL A 64 -13.78 14.70 -21.55
N ARG A 65 -14.02 16.02 -21.58
CA ARG A 65 -15.32 16.58 -22.02
C ARG A 65 -15.61 16.28 -23.50
N LYS A 66 -14.59 16.36 -24.36
CA LYS A 66 -14.71 16.05 -25.79
C LYS A 66 -15.10 14.60 -26.02
N GLU A 67 -14.57 13.68 -25.21
CA GLU A 67 -14.90 12.25 -25.29
C GLU A 67 -16.24 11.89 -24.62
N GLY A 68 -17.05 12.88 -24.26
CA GLY A 68 -18.37 12.71 -23.66
C GLY A 68 -18.37 12.57 -22.14
N GLY A 69 -17.24 12.73 -21.49
CA GLY A 69 -17.16 12.76 -20.03
C GLY A 69 -17.67 14.06 -19.43
N PHE A 70 -18.04 13.98 -18.16
CA PHE A 70 -18.41 15.16 -17.37
C PHE A 70 -17.25 15.56 -16.45
N VAL A 71 -17.06 16.86 -16.30
CA VAL A 71 -16.19 17.44 -15.29
C VAL A 71 -16.89 18.69 -14.74
N HIS A 72 -17.10 18.73 -13.44
CA HIS A 72 -17.73 19.88 -12.78
C HIS A 72 -17.02 21.19 -13.16
N GLN A 73 -17.78 22.27 -13.34
CA GLN A 73 -17.22 23.54 -13.82
C GLN A 73 -16.18 24.13 -12.84
N SER A 74 -16.36 23.91 -11.55
CA SER A 74 -15.45 24.36 -10.50
C SER A 74 -14.26 23.43 -10.25
N VAL A 75 -14.07 22.37 -11.02
CA VAL A 75 -12.89 21.50 -10.91
C VAL A 75 -11.80 22.00 -11.85
N LYS A 76 -10.62 22.27 -11.30
CA LYS A 76 -9.40 22.69 -12.03
C LYS A 76 -8.21 21.83 -11.66
N ILE A 77 -7.23 21.70 -12.56
CA ILE A 77 -5.91 21.12 -12.28
C ILE A 77 -5.03 22.24 -11.74
N ALA A 78 -4.43 22.05 -10.56
CA ALA A 78 -3.55 23.02 -9.92
C ALA A 78 -2.41 22.34 -9.16
N GLN A 79 -1.40 23.12 -8.76
CA GLN A 79 -0.37 22.67 -7.85
C GLN A 79 -0.97 22.50 -6.46
N VAL A 80 -0.72 21.34 -5.83
CA VAL A 80 -1.15 21.00 -4.47
C VAL A 80 0.10 20.61 -3.68
N ASP A 81 0.65 21.54 -2.94
CA ASP A 81 1.86 21.28 -2.14
C ASP A 81 1.54 20.36 -0.95
N PRO A 82 2.38 19.40 -0.64
CA PRO A 82 3.65 19.02 -1.27
C PRO A 82 3.50 17.96 -2.39
N TYR A 83 2.28 17.61 -2.80
CA TYR A 83 1.99 16.42 -3.62
C TYR A 83 2.13 16.63 -5.14
N GLY A 84 2.46 17.84 -5.57
CA GLY A 84 2.56 18.15 -7.00
C GLY A 84 1.21 18.56 -7.61
N LEU A 85 0.92 18.10 -8.85
CA LEU A 85 -0.34 18.43 -9.50
C LEU A 85 -1.50 17.59 -8.96
N GLY A 86 -2.61 18.25 -8.68
CA GLY A 86 -3.85 17.64 -8.22
C GLY A 86 -5.09 18.34 -8.77
N LEU A 87 -6.26 17.90 -8.36
CA LEU A 87 -7.51 18.56 -8.62
C LEU A 87 -7.89 19.46 -7.45
N VAL A 88 -8.38 20.67 -7.76
CA VAL A 88 -8.74 21.67 -6.77
C VAL A 88 -10.09 22.29 -7.16
N ALA A 89 -10.91 22.64 -6.18
CA ALA A 89 -12.15 23.37 -6.39
C ALA A 89 -11.85 24.87 -6.65
N SER A 90 -12.30 25.44 -7.78
CA SER A 90 -12.18 26.88 -8.03
C SER A 90 -13.23 27.71 -7.30
N ASP A 91 -14.35 27.08 -6.95
CA ASP A 91 -15.46 27.63 -6.18
C ASP A 91 -15.99 26.54 -5.25
N GLU A 92 -16.84 26.91 -4.30
CA GLU A 92 -17.49 25.98 -3.39
C GLU A 92 -18.33 24.95 -4.16
N ILE A 93 -18.17 23.66 -3.81
CA ILE A 93 -18.91 22.55 -4.40
C ILE A 93 -19.76 21.89 -3.31
N PRO A 94 -21.09 21.86 -3.44
CA PRO A 94 -21.97 21.24 -2.46
C PRO A 94 -21.77 19.73 -2.34
N LYS A 95 -22.04 19.18 -1.15
CA LYS A 95 -22.09 17.73 -0.95
C LYS A 95 -23.08 17.06 -1.91
N GLY A 96 -22.70 15.92 -2.47
CA GLY A 96 -23.52 15.13 -3.39
C GLY A 96 -23.44 15.60 -4.85
N SER A 97 -22.67 16.67 -5.14
CA SER A 97 -22.43 17.11 -6.52
C SER A 97 -21.60 16.10 -7.28
N ASP A 98 -21.94 15.86 -8.55
CA ASP A 98 -21.11 15.10 -9.46
C ASP A 98 -19.83 15.90 -9.77
N LEU A 99 -18.67 15.32 -9.57
CA LEU A 99 -17.37 15.96 -9.81
C LEU A 99 -16.80 15.60 -11.18
N ILE A 100 -16.70 14.30 -11.44
CA ILE A 100 -16.15 13.75 -12.68
C ILE A 100 -16.92 12.49 -13.02
N ALA A 101 -17.16 12.27 -14.31
CA ALA A 101 -17.64 10.99 -14.78
C ALA A 101 -17.01 10.63 -16.13
N LEU A 102 -16.48 9.42 -16.23
CA LEU A 102 -15.79 8.93 -17.41
C LEU A 102 -16.65 7.91 -18.15
N PRO A 103 -16.81 8.07 -19.49
CA PRO A 103 -17.38 7.02 -20.32
C PRO A 103 -16.49 5.77 -20.31
N HIS A 104 -17.07 4.59 -20.48
CA HIS A 104 -16.39 3.28 -20.40
C HIS A 104 -15.17 3.10 -21.33
N HIS A 105 -15.06 3.87 -22.41
CA HIS A 105 -13.95 3.79 -23.36
C HIS A 105 -12.76 4.68 -22.98
N VAL A 106 -12.91 5.60 -22.03
CA VAL A 106 -11.86 6.53 -21.59
C VAL A 106 -10.85 5.89 -20.62
N PRO A 107 -11.24 5.05 -19.66
CA PRO A 107 -10.28 4.34 -18.82
C PRO A 107 -9.29 3.52 -19.64
N LEU A 108 -8.00 3.62 -19.31
CA LEU A 108 -6.97 2.77 -19.89
C LEU A 108 -6.91 1.46 -19.12
N GLN A 109 -7.24 0.36 -19.78
CA GLN A 109 -7.23 -0.98 -19.21
C GLN A 109 -6.55 -1.98 -20.17
N PHE A 110 -6.04 -3.07 -19.62
CA PHE A 110 -5.58 -4.20 -20.41
C PHE A 110 -6.79 -5.10 -20.69
N GLY A 111 -7.06 -5.41 -21.96
CA GLY A 111 -8.15 -6.33 -22.34
C GLY A 111 -7.99 -7.71 -21.71
N SER A 112 -9.05 -8.53 -21.68
CA SER A 112 -8.97 -9.86 -21.09
C SER A 112 -7.93 -10.72 -21.84
N ILE A 113 -6.99 -11.28 -21.06
CA ILE A 113 -5.91 -12.13 -21.58
C ILE A 113 -6.45 -13.46 -22.14
N GLU A 114 -7.69 -13.81 -21.78
CA GLU A 114 -8.31 -15.09 -22.08
C GLU A 114 -9.05 -15.14 -23.44
N THR A 115 -9.46 -14.01 -23.95
CA THR A 115 -10.20 -13.93 -25.21
C THR A 115 -9.32 -13.39 -26.31
N ASP A 116 -8.34 -14.14 -26.84
CA ASP A 116 -8.17 -14.16 -28.28
C ASP A 116 -6.86 -14.72 -28.79
N GLY A 117 -6.98 -15.54 -29.82
CA GLY A 117 -5.98 -15.71 -30.85
C GLY A 117 -5.88 -14.49 -31.76
N GLY A 118 -5.70 -13.28 -31.19
CA GLY A 118 -5.40 -12.07 -31.95
C GLY A 118 -4.01 -12.16 -32.56
N ASP A 119 -3.89 -11.88 -33.86
CA ASP A 119 -2.61 -11.84 -34.56
C ASP A 119 -1.81 -10.55 -34.23
N GLY A 120 -0.48 -10.66 -34.36
CA GLY A 120 0.42 -9.51 -34.33
C GLY A 120 0.75 -8.94 -32.95
N ALA A 121 0.87 -7.63 -32.86
CA ALA A 121 1.34 -6.89 -31.68
C ALA A 121 0.57 -7.18 -30.38
N TYR A 122 -0.72 -7.48 -30.46
CA TYR A 122 -1.54 -7.82 -29.29
C TYR A 122 -1.18 -9.21 -28.73
N SER A 123 -0.90 -10.18 -29.59
CA SER A 123 -0.46 -11.52 -29.17
C SER A 123 0.86 -11.47 -28.40
N VAL A 124 1.82 -10.64 -28.82
CA VAL A 124 3.11 -10.45 -28.14
C VAL A 124 2.89 -9.87 -26.74
N LEU A 125 2.07 -8.82 -26.61
CA LEU A 125 1.77 -8.21 -25.31
C LEU A 125 1.03 -9.17 -24.38
N ALA A 126 0.07 -9.94 -24.89
CA ALA A 126 -0.66 -10.94 -24.10
C ALA A 126 0.28 -12.05 -23.59
N ASN A 127 1.23 -12.47 -24.39
CA ASN A 127 2.25 -13.46 -24.00
C ASN A 127 3.16 -12.91 -22.90
N LEU A 128 3.65 -11.69 -23.03
CA LEU A 128 4.45 -11.03 -22.01
C LEU A 128 3.63 -10.83 -20.70
N ALA A 129 2.38 -10.42 -20.82
CA ALA A 129 1.50 -10.22 -19.64
C ALA A 129 1.25 -11.52 -18.86
N ARG A 130 1.20 -12.68 -19.52
CA ARG A 130 1.06 -13.99 -18.85
C ARG A 130 2.28 -14.38 -18.02
N GLN A 131 3.46 -13.87 -18.35
CA GLN A 131 4.70 -14.14 -17.61
C GLN A 131 4.83 -13.27 -16.36
N VAL A 132 4.00 -12.24 -16.20
CA VAL A 132 4.04 -11.34 -15.05
C VAL A 132 3.45 -12.02 -13.82
N PRO A 133 4.22 -12.15 -12.69
CA PRO A 133 3.71 -12.65 -11.43
C PRO A 133 2.49 -11.86 -10.93
N GLU A 134 1.58 -12.53 -10.23
CA GLU A 134 0.34 -11.91 -9.73
C GLU A 134 0.61 -10.69 -8.83
N GLU A 135 1.57 -10.79 -7.95
CA GLU A 135 1.97 -9.72 -7.02
C GLU A 135 2.57 -8.49 -7.71
N LEU A 136 3.00 -8.62 -8.98
CA LEU A 136 3.53 -7.54 -9.81
C LEU A 136 2.52 -7.14 -10.91
N TRP A 137 1.24 -7.34 -10.64
CA TRP A 137 0.12 -7.11 -11.56
C TRP A 137 0.20 -5.80 -12.36
N ALA A 138 0.77 -4.75 -11.76
CA ALA A 138 0.90 -3.43 -12.39
C ALA A 138 1.66 -3.52 -13.73
N MET A 139 2.65 -4.42 -13.86
CA MET A 139 3.41 -4.58 -15.09
C MET A 139 2.53 -5.02 -16.27
N ARG A 140 1.45 -5.77 -16.05
CA ARG A 140 0.52 -6.16 -17.13
C ARG A 140 -0.10 -4.92 -17.80
N LEU A 141 -0.64 -4.00 -17.01
CA LEU A 141 -1.21 -2.74 -17.52
C LEU A 141 -0.11 -1.79 -18.01
N SER A 142 1.10 -1.86 -17.45
CA SER A 142 2.26 -1.07 -17.88
C SER A 142 2.69 -1.37 -19.32
N LEU A 143 2.59 -2.63 -19.76
CA LEU A 143 2.84 -3.00 -21.15
C LEU A 143 1.85 -2.29 -22.09
N LYS A 144 0.58 -2.19 -21.70
CA LYS A 144 -0.43 -1.44 -22.46
C LYS A 144 -0.14 0.06 -22.46
N LEU A 145 0.26 0.61 -21.32
CA LEU A 145 0.64 2.03 -21.23
C LEU A 145 1.83 2.35 -22.14
N LEU A 146 2.86 1.50 -22.18
CA LEU A 146 4.01 1.66 -23.07
C LEU A 146 3.63 1.53 -24.54
N GLN A 147 2.74 0.58 -24.87
CA GLN A 147 2.20 0.46 -26.23
C GLN A 147 1.52 1.74 -26.67
N GLU A 148 0.63 2.28 -25.83
CA GLU A 148 -0.10 3.50 -26.18
C GLU A 148 0.80 4.74 -26.21
N ARG A 149 1.84 4.79 -25.37
CA ARG A 149 2.87 5.84 -25.39
C ARG A 149 3.67 5.84 -26.69
N ALA A 150 3.93 4.67 -27.25
CA ALA A 150 4.70 4.51 -28.49
C ALA A 150 3.90 4.81 -29.78
N LYS A 151 2.57 4.79 -29.72
CA LYS A 151 1.70 5.05 -30.89
C LYS A 151 1.66 6.54 -31.21
N THR A 152 1.97 6.91 -32.45
CA THR A 152 1.98 8.30 -32.94
C THR A 152 0.64 9.02 -32.79
N ALA A 153 -0.49 8.31 -32.86
CA ALA A 153 -1.85 8.85 -32.75
C ALA A 153 -2.66 8.09 -31.71
N SER A 154 -2.09 7.83 -30.54
CA SER A 154 -2.82 7.16 -29.46
C SER A 154 -4.00 8.00 -29.00
N PHE A 155 -5.15 7.33 -28.84
CA PHE A 155 -6.33 7.92 -28.21
C PHE A 155 -6.02 8.49 -26.83
N TRP A 156 -5.17 7.80 -26.04
CA TRP A 156 -4.78 8.21 -24.69
C TRP A 156 -3.61 9.19 -24.63
N TRP A 157 -3.10 9.67 -25.76
CA TRP A 157 -1.98 10.62 -25.73
C TRP A 157 -2.25 11.87 -24.87
N PRO A 158 -3.44 12.50 -24.90
CA PRO A 158 -3.74 13.63 -24.00
C PRO A 158 -3.64 13.28 -22.51
N TYR A 159 -3.90 12.05 -22.13
CA TYR A 159 -3.70 11.56 -20.77
C TYR A 159 -2.23 11.23 -20.49
N ILE A 160 -1.59 10.42 -21.34
CA ILE A 160 -0.22 9.93 -21.14
C ILE A 160 0.77 11.10 -21.07
N SER A 161 0.61 12.12 -21.91
CA SER A 161 1.46 13.31 -21.93
C SER A 161 1.36 14.17 -20.66
N ASN A 162 0.30 14.01 -19.86
CA ASN A 162 0.11 14.65 -18.57
C ASN A 162 0.68 13.86 -17.38
N LEU A 163 1.13 12.61 -17.59
CA LEU A 163 1.77 11.81 -16.54
C LEU A 163 3.11 12.44 -16.11
N PRO A 164 3.56 12.19 -14.86
CA PRO A 164 4.88 12.61 -14.39
C PRO A 164 6.02 12.04 -15.27
N GLU A 165 7.05 12.84 -15.52
CA GLU A 165 8.26 12.40 -16.19
C GLU A 165 9.05 11.40 -15.35
N THR A 166 9.06 11.61 -14.03
CA THR A 166 9.79 10.77 -13.05
C THR A 166 8.90 10.44 -11.85
N TYR A 167 9.25 9.39 -11.13
CA TYR A 167 8.56 8.94 -9.92
C TYR A 167 9.52 8.82 -8.74
N SER A 168 9.14 9.32 -7.57
CA SER A 168 9.94 9.28 -6.33
C SER A 168 9.73 7.96 -5.57
N VAL A 169 9.79 6.82 -6.26
CA VAL A 169 9.64 5.49 -5.65
C VAL A 169 11.00 4.80 -5.47
N PRO A 170 11.16 3.92 -4.47
CA PRO A 170 12.46 3.37 -4.09
C PRO A 170 13.21 2.60 -5.17
N ILE A 171 12.55 2.08 -6.21
CA ILE A 171 13.25 1.41 -7.32
C ILE A 171 14.17 2.36 -8.12
N PHE A 172 13.95 3.68 -8.02
CA PHE A 172 14.77 4.73 -8.66
C PHE A 172 15.72 5.43 -7.69
N PHE A 173 15.72 5.07 -6.41
CA PHE A 173 16.64 5.68 -5.46
C PHE A 173 18.09 5.27 -5.76
N PRO A 174 19.05 6.18 -5.63
CA PRO A 174 20.46 5.82 -5.61
C PRO A 174 20.76 4.77 -4.54
N GLY A 175 21.73 3.89 -4.78
CA GLY A 175 22.02 2.76 -3.88
C GLY A 175 22.33 3.17 -2.44
N GLU A 176 22.94 4.35 -2.24
CA GLU A 176 23.19 4.88 -0.89
C GLU A 176 21.87 5.33 -0.22
N ASP A 177 20.95 5.93 -0.96
CA ASP A 177 19.67 6.38 -0.42
C ASP A 177 18.73 5.20 -0.09
N ILE A 178 18.81 4.11 -0.87
CA ILE A 178 18.08 2.86 -0.54
C ILE A 178 18.51 2.34 0.85
N LYS A 179 19.79 2.41 1.18
CA LYS A 179 20.29 1.97 2.51
C LYS A 179 19.69 2.81 3.65
N ASN A 180 19.34 4.07 3.37
CA ASN A 180 18.71 4.96 4.34
C ASN A 180 17.30 4.53 4.76
N LEU A 181 16.65 3.62 4.05
CA LEU A 181 15.36 3.03 4.47
C LEU A 181 15.50 2.24 5.78
N GLN A 182 16.62 1.56 6.01
CA GLN A 182 16.95 0.81 7.24
C GLN A 182 15.87 -0.20 7.69
N TYR A 183 14.99 -0.63 6.79
CA TYR A 183 13.89 -1.53 7.09
C TYR A 183 13.90 -2.72 6.12
N ALA A 184 14.29 -3.88 6.63
CA ALA A 184 14.56 -5.07 5.84
C ALA A 184 13.37 -5.55 4.99
N PRO A 185 12.10 -5.55 5.46
CA PRO A 185 10.97 -5.95 4.64
C PRO A 185 10.80 -5.10 3.38
N LEU A 186 10.89 -3.76 3.49
CA LEU A 186 10.79 -2.87 2.34
C LEU A 186 12.00 -3.02 1.40
N LEU A 187 13.22 -3.12 1.94
CA LEU A 187 14.43 -3.38 1.15
C LEU A 187 14.29 -4.67 0.32
N HIS A 188 13.69 -5.70 0.90
CA HIS A 188 13.42 -6.95 0.19
C HIS A 188 12.45 -6.75 -0.99
N GLN A 189 11.38 -5.98 -0.79
CA GLN A 189 10.41 -5.68 -1.86
C GLN A 189 11.03 -4.84 -2.98
N VAL A 190 11.83 -3.83 -2.65
CA VAL A 190 12.58 -3.04 -3.63
C VAL A 190 13.50 -3.93 -4.46
N ASN A 191 14.29 -4.78 -3.81
CA ASN A 191 15.17 -5.73 -4.46
C ASN A 191 14.42 -6.70 -5.39
N LYS A 192 13.28 -7.22 -4.94
CA LYS A 192 12.43 -8.12 -5.73
C LYS A 192 11.96 -7.43 -7.01
N ARG A 193 11.48 -6.17 -6.90
CA ARG A 193 11.04 -5.39 -8.06
C ARG A 193 12.18 -5.08 -9.02
N CYS A 194 13.33 -4.66 -8.52
CA CYS A 194 14.51 -4.39 -9.36
C CYS A 194 14.98 -5.64 -10.13
N ARG A 195 15.05 -6.79 -9.47
CA ARG A 195 15.40 -8.05 -10.13
C ARG A 195 14.40 -8.43 -11.20
N PHE A 196 13.11 -8.36 -10.88
CA PHE A 196 12.06 -8.62 -11.84
C PHE A 196 12.20 -7.72 -13.08
N LEU A 197 12.40 -6.42 -12.93
CA LEU A 197 12.54 -5.50 -14.04
C LEU A 197 13.74 -5.85 -14.95
N LEU A 198 14.89 -6.21 -14.34
CA LEU A 198 16.09 -6.62 -15.07
C LEU A 198 15.92 -7.95 -15.83
N GLU A 199 15.19 -8.89 -15.26
CA GLU A 199 14.89 -10.17 -15.88
C GLU A 199 13.83 -9.99 -16.98
N PHE A 200 12.78 -9.25 -16.68
CA PHE A 200 11.68 -9.01 -17.62
C PHE A 200 12.09 -8.17 -18.85
N GLU A 201 13.06 -7.27 -18.72
CA GLU A 201 13.65 -6.58 -19.88
C GLU A 201 14.21 -7.59 -20.90
N LYS A 202 14.88 -8.66 -20.43
CA LYS A 202 15.42 -9.70 -21.32
C LYS A 202 14.31 -10.44 -22.03
N GLU A 203 13.23 -10.80 -21.30
CA GLU A 203 12.05 -11.45 -21.87
C GLU A 203 11.37 -10.55 -22.93
N VAL A 204 11.26 -9.24 -22.64
CA VAL A 204 10.70 -8.27 -23.58
C VAL A 204 11.59 -8.20 -24.82
N LYS A 205 12.90 -8.03 -24.69
CA LYS A 205 13.84 -7.97 -25.82
C LYS A 205 13.79 -9.23 -26.66
N GLN A 206 13.77 -10.39 -26.03
CA GLN A 206 13.65 -11.67 -26.73
C GLN A 206 12.32 -11.80 -27.48
N ALA A 207 11.21 -11.35 -26.88
CA ALA A 207 9.90 -11.38 -27.53
C ALA A 207 9.78 -10.41 -28.70
N LEU A 208 10.57 -9.32 -28.71
CA LEU A 208 10.61 -8.33 -29.78
C LEU A 208 11.60 -8.69 -30.88
N GLU A 209 12.53 -9.62 -30.63
CA GLU A 209 13.53 -10.05 -31.61
C GLU A 209 12.84 -10.67 -32.82
N ASN A 210 13.25 -10.27 -34.01
CA ASN A 210 12.72 -10.78 -35.28
C ASN A 210 11.24 -10.45 -35.60
N LEU A 211 10.59 -9.53 -34.87
CA LEU A 211 9.27 -9.04 -35.24
C LEU A 211 9.33 -8.14 -36.46
N LYS A 212 8.31 -8.20 -37.31
CA LYS A 212 8.12 -7.21 -38.37
C LYS A 212 7.77 -5.86 -37.75
N PRO A 213 8.14 -4.73 -38.40
CA PRO A 213 7.82 -3.40 -37.87
C PRO A 213 6.34 -3.19 -37.54
N ASP A 214 5.44 -3.74 -38.32
CA ASP A 214 3.97 -3.63 -38.14
C ASP A 214 3.47 -4.45 -36.95
N ASP A 215 4.18 -5.52 -36.57
CA ASP A 215 3.84 -6.39 -35.45
C ASP A 215 4.51 -5.94 -34.13
N HIS A 216 5.37 -4.91 -34.21
CA HIS A 216 6.12 -4.45 -33.04
C HIS A 216 5.23 -3.60 -32.12
N PRO A 217 4.89 -4.09 -30.88
CA PRO A 217 3.89 -3.44 -30.02
C PRO A 217 4.29 -2.04 -29.57
N PHE A 218 5.59 -1.71 -29.59
CA PHE A 218 6.13 -0.42 -29.16
C PHE A 218 6.65 0.42 -30.32
N GLY A 219 6.16 0.22 -31.55
CA GLY A 219 6.52 1.05 -32.72
C GLY A 219 8.00 1.08 -33.04
N GLY A 220 8.74 0.00 -32.78
CA GLY A 220 10.19 -0.09 -32.99
C GLY A 220 11.04 0.60 -31.90
N GLN A 221 10.42 1.14 -30.83
CA GLN A 221 11.15 1.74 -29.71
C GLN A 221 11.77 0.64 -28.83
N ASP A 222 13.00 0.87 -28.37
CA ASP A 222 13.63 0.02 -27.36
C ASP A 222 12.93 0.20 -26.01
N VAL A 223 12.65 -0.92 -25.34
CA VAL A 223 12.01 -0.96 -24.01
C VAL A 223 13.02 -1.51 -23.03
N ASP A 224 13.64 -0.61 -22.30
CA ASP A 224 14.65 -0.91 -21.29
C ASP A 224 14.04 -0.99 -19.88
N THR A 225 14.86 -1.36 -18.91
CA THR A 225 14.48 -1.43 -17.48
C THR A 225 13.93 -0.10 -16.95
N SER A 226 14.46 1.04 -17.43
CA SER A 226 13.97 2.38 -17.04
C SER A 226 12.55 2.63 -17.53
N SER A 227 12.26 2.31 -18.78
CA SER A 227 10.93 2.44 -19.39
C SER A 227 9.91 1.53 -18.70
N LEU A 228 10.30 0.28 -18.42
CA LEU A 228 9.47 -0.68 -17.66
C LEU A 228 9.21 -0.19 -16.24
N GLY A 229 10.25 0.30 -15.55
CA GLY A 229 10.14 0.85 -14.20
C GLY A 229 9.26 2.09 -14.14
N TRP A 230 9.42 3.01 -15.10
CA TRP A 230 8.56 4.19 -15.24
C TRP A 230 7.08 3.80 -15.41
N ALA A 231 6.80 2.90 -16.35
CA ALA A 231 5.44 2.48 -16.63
C ALA A 231 4.81 1.74 -15.42
N MET A 232 5.59 0.87 -14.76
CA MET A 232 5.15 0.17 -13.55
C MET A 232 4.82 1.15 -12.42
N SER A 233 5.63 2.19 -12.24
CA SER A 233 5.39 3.22 -11.21
C SER A 233 4.17 4.08 -11.56
N ALA A 234 3.99 4.44 -12.85
CA ALA A 234 2.80 5.14 -13.31
C ALA A 234 1.52 4.36 -13.00
N VAL A 235 1.52 3.06 -13.30
CA VAL A 235 0.37 2.20 -13.05
C VAL A 235 0.17 1.94 -11.56
N SER A 236 1.21 1.58 -10.82
CA SER A 236 1.10 1.29 -9.38
C SER A 236 0.53 2.46 -8.59
N SER A 237 0.90 3.71 -8.95
CA SER A 237 0.47 4.91 -8.24
C SER A 237 -0.87 5.48 -8.68
N ARG A 238 -1.45 5.01 -9.81
CA ARG A 238 -2.61 5.64 -10.44
C ARG A 238 -3.73 4.70 -10.82
N ALA A 239 -3.48 3.38 -10.88
CA ALA A 239 -4.51 2.44 -11.30
C ALA A 239 -5.44 2.09 -10.15
N PHE A 240 -6.73 2.10 -10.45
CA PHE A 240 -7.80 1.65 -9.58
C PHE A 240 -8.13 0.20 -9.90
N ARG A 241 -8.44 -0.58 -8.88
CA ARG A 241 -8.99 -1.93 -9.04
C ARG A 241 -10.49 -1.86 -8.84
N LEU A 242 -11.21 -1.78 -9.94
CA LEU A 242 -12.66 -1.67 -9.93
C LEU A 242 -13.30 -3.01 -10.33
N TYR A 243 -14.54 -3.20 -9.88
CA TYR A 243 -15.29 -4.39 -10.25
C TYR A 243 -15.51 -4.43 -11.76
N GLY A 244 -14.95 -5.44 -12.40
CA GLY A 244 -15.18 -5.73 -13.80
C GLY A 244 -16.45 -6.55 -14.03
N LYS A 245 -16.48 -7.23 -15.18
CA LYS A 245 -17.59 -8.09 -15.58
C LYS A 245 -17.81 -9.20 -14.56
N GLU A 246 -19.07 -9.47 -14.24
CA GLU A 246 -19.47 -10.60 -13.42
C GLU A 246 -19.24 -11.90 -14.19
N LEU A 247 -18.57 -12.85 -13.56
CA LEU A 247 -18.37 -14.18 -14.10
C LEU A 247 -19.65 -15.01 -14.00
N PRO A 248 -19.78 -16.10 -14.81
CA PRO A 248 -20.95 -16.99 -14.76
C PRO A 248 -21.21 -17.63 -13.38
N ASP A 249 -20.19 -17.70 -12.53
CA ASP A 249 -20.25 -18.21 -11.15
C ASP A 249 -20.67 -17.14 -10.11
N GLY A 250 -21.00 -15.92 -10.55
CA GLY A 250 -21.38 -14.79 -9.70
C GLY A 250 -20.20 -14.05 -9.08
N ASN A 251 -18.96 -14.48 -9.31
CA ASN A 251 -17.78 -13.78 -8.86
C ASN A 251 -17.48 -12.59 -9.78
N ARG A 252 -17.00 -11.49 -9.19
CA ARG A 252 -16.56 -10.30 -9.95
C ARG A 252 -15.05 -10.22 -9.93
N ILE A 253 -14.46 -10.08 -11.11
CA ILE A 253 -13.01 -9.84 -11.22
C ILE A 253 -12.75 -8.35 -11.08
N ASN A 254 -11.82 -7.98 -10.21
CA ASN A 254 -11.30 -6.62 -10.15
C ASN A 254 -10.35 -6.39 -11.33
N ILE A 255 -10.70 -5.46 -12.19
CA ILE A 255 -9.88 -5.09 -13.35
C ILE A 255 -9.07 -3.84 -12.99
N PRO A 256 -7.72 -3.91 -13.07
CA PRO A 256 -6.90 -2.71 -12.94
C PRO A 256 -7.10 -1.79 -14.14
N MET A 257 -7.38 -0.51 -13.88
CA MET A 257 -7.52 0.51 -14.91
C MET A 257 -7.00 1.86 -14.42
N MET A 258 -6.41 2.62 -15.33
CA MET A 258 -6.06 4.02 -15.08
C MET A 258 -7.26 4.88 -15.48
N LEU A 259 -7.64 5.80 -14.59
CA LEU A 259 -8.81 6.67 -14.74
C LEU A 259 -8.34 8.10 -15.02
N PRO A 260 -8.22 8.52 -16.30
CA PRO A 260 -7.75 9.84 -16.66
C PRO A 260 -8.49 10.95 -15.89
N LEU A 261 -7.76 11.90 -15.34
CA LEU A 261 -8.22 12.98 -14.49
C LEU A 261 -8.60 12.55 -13.05
N ILE A 262 -9.35 11.45 -12.87
CA ILE A 262 -9.73 10.97 -11.52
C ILE A 262 -8.48 10.58 -10.71
N ASP A 263 -7.48 10.02 -11.36
CA ASP A 263 -6.20 9.63 -10.77
C ASP A 263 -5.29 10.81 -10.37
N MET A 264 -5.75 12.05 -10.60
CA MET A 264 -5.11 13.27 -10.11
C MET A 264 -5.67 13.73 -8.76
N CYS A 265 -6.74 13.13 -8.23
CA CYS A 265 -7.16 13.36 -6.85
C CYS A 265 -6.10 12.80 -5.89
N ASN A 266 -5.69 13.57 -4.88
CA ASN A 266 -4.70 13.15 -3.90
C ASN A 266 -5.30 12.24 -2.82
N HIS A 267 -4.43 11.60 -2.01
CA HIS A 267 -4.85 10.72 -0.93
C HIS A 267 -5.23 11.48 0.33
N SER A 268 -6.34 11.05 0.95
CA SER A 268 -6.68 11.42 2.32
C SER A 268 -7.38 10.24 3.03
N PHE A 269 -7.12 10.06 4.34
CA PHE A 269 -7.91 9.14 5.16
C PHE A 269 -9.27 9.73 5.56
N SER A 270 -9.48 11.04 5.33
CA SER A 270 -10.75 11.76 5.49
C SER A 270 -11.13 12.42 4.16
N PRO A 271 -11.42 11.63 3.11
CA PRO A 271 -11.62 12.11 1.75
C PRO A 271 -12.88 12.97 1.66
N ASN A 272 -12.86 13.95 0.77
CA ASN A 272 -14.02 14.78 0.44
C ASN A 272 -14.71 14.34 -0.86
N ALA A 273 -14.17 13.36 -1.57
CA ALA A 273 -14.73 12.78 -2.78
C ALA A 273 -14.70 11.25 -2.72
N GLU A 274 -15.61 10.60 -3.42
CA GLU A 274 -15.70 9.14 -3.49
C GLU A 274 -16.07 8.66 -4.90
N ILE A 275 -15.51 7.50 -5.29
CA ILE A 275 -15.85 6.81 -6.53
C ILE A 275 -17.06 5.93 -6.25
N ILE A 276 -18.17 6.18 -6.94
CA ILE A 276 -19.36 5.36 -6.81
C ILE A 276 -19.29 4.22 -7.82
N GLN A 277 -19.20 2.99 -7.31
CA GLN A 277 -19.45 1.78 -8.08
C GLN A 277 -20.85 1.28 -7.77
N GLU A 278 -21.79 1.51 -8.69
CA GLU A 278 -23.14 0.98 -8.53
C GLU A 278 -23.11 -0.55 -8.64
N LYS A 279 -23.63 -1.23 -7.62
CA LYS A 279 -24.01 -2.64 -7.74
C LYS A 279 -25.21 -2.68 -8.68
N VAL A 280 -25.02 -3.08 -9.92
CA VAL A 280 -26.13 -3.45 -10.81
C VAL A 280 -26.76 -4.72 -10.24
N VAL A 281 -27.63 -4.56 -9.25
CA VAL A 281 -28.57 -5.60 -8.86
C VAL A 281 -29.74 -5.49 -9.81
N GLY A 282 -29.94 -6.53 -10.62
CA GLY A 282 -30.91 -6.59 -11.71
C GLY A 282 -32.28 -6.04 -11.36
N ASN A 283 -32.54 -4.89 -11.77
CA ASN A 283 -33.77 -4.27 -12.26
C ASN A 283 -33.62 -2.74 -12.27
N PRO A 284 -33.42 -2.09 -13.42
CA PRO A 284 -33.27 -0.63 -13.50
C PRO A 284 -34.45 0.14 -12.92
N LYS A 285 -35.64 -0.47 -12.87
CA LYS A 285 -36.85 0.15 -12.33
C LYS A 285 -36.88 0.29 -10.80
N MET A 286 -36.11 -0.50 -10.06
CA MET A 286 -36.06 -0.40 -8.59
C MET A 286 -35.06 0.65 -8.09
N LEU A 287 -33.97 0.89 -8.80
CA LEU A 287 -32.98 1.92 -8.46
C LEU A 287 -33.53 3.35 -8.59
N VAL A 288 -34.35 3.61 -9.60
CA VAL A 288 -35.03 4.89 -9.79
C VAL A 288 -35.96 5.21 -8.60
N LYS A 289 -36.57 4.20 -7.96
CA LYS A 289 -37.43 4.41 -6.78
C LYS A 289 -36.66 4.72 -5.50
N ALA A 290 -35.44 4.23 -5.31
CA ALA A 290 -34.64 4.47 -4.12
C ALA A 290 -33.92 5.84 -4.14
N SER A 291 -33.70 6.42 -5.33
CA SER A 291 -33.05 7.73 -5.50
C SER A 291 -34.01 8.93 -5.51
N LEU A 292 -35.32 8.71 -5.49
CA LEU A 292 -36.34 9.75 -5.43
C LEU A 292 -36.62 10.20 -3.99
N SER A 293 -35.62 10.74 -3.33
CA SER A 293 -35.85 11.68 -2.23
C SER A 293 -36.17 13.05 -2.85
N LEU A 294 -37.29 13.62 -2.43
CA LEU A 294 -38.10 14.70 -3.02
C LEU A 294 -37.44 16.09 -3.25
N THR A 295 -36.15 16.22 -3.51
CA THR A 295 -35.44 17.49 -3.59
C THR A 295 -34.63 17.76 -4.86
N HIS A 296 -34.67 16.89 -5.88
CA HIS A 296 -33.84 17.04 -7.07
C HIS A 296 -34.64 17.61 -8.27
N SER A 297 -34.02 18.53 -9.02
CA SER A 297 -34.60 19.09 -10.23
C SER A 297 -34.73 18.01 -11.34
N LEU A 298 -35.68 18.19 -12.25
CA LEU A 298 -35.87 17.25 -13.39
C LEU A 298 -34.62 17.10 -14.25
N SER A 299 -33.76 18.11 -14.34
CA SER A 299 -32.50 18.08 -15.07
C SER A 299 -31.48 17.16 -14.41
N GLU A 300 -31.40 17.14 -13.07
CA GLU A 300 -30.51 16.24 -12.31
C GLU A 300 -30.97 14.79 -12.40
N ILE A 301 -32.28 14.56 -12.40
CA ILE A 301 -32.86 13.23 -12.56
C ILE A 301 -32.59 12.69 -13.97
N ILE A 302 -32.75 13.50 -15.00
CA ILE A 302 -32.46 13.14 -16.40
C ILE A 302 -30.95 12.89 -16.57
N CYS A 303 -30.10 13.72 -15.97
CA CYS A 303 -28.66 13.51 -15.98
C CYS A 303 -28.29 12.17 -15.34
N LYS A 304 -28.75 11.87 -14.12
CA LYS A 304 -28.50 10.61 -13.43
C LYS A 304 -29.01 9.38 -14.20
N ILE A 305 -30.19 9.46 -14.83
CA ILE A 305 -30.71 8.39 -15.68
C ILE A 305 -29.84 8.19 -16.93
N HIS A 306 -29.37 9.28 -17.54
CA HIS A 306 -28.47 9.22 -18.69
C HIS A 306 -27.13 8.54 -18.34
N TRP A 307 -26.58 8.85 -17.18
CA TRP A 307 -25.33 8.27 -16.68
C TRP A 307 -25.47 6.78 -16.36
N MET A 308 -26.61 6.39 -15.76
CA MET A 308 -26.93 5.00 -15.46
C MET A 308 -27.05 4.12 -16.71
N LEU A 309 -27.57 4.68 -17.83
CA LEU A 309 -27.73 3.94 -19.09
C LEU A 309 -26.44 3.84 -19.90
N MET A 310 -25.43 4.65 -19.59
CA MET A 310 -24.19 4.78 -20.36
C MET A 310 -22.95 4.13 -19.70
N GLU A 311 -23.10 3.39 -18.60
CA GLU A 311 -21.99 2.75 -17.87
C GLU A 311 -20.83 3.71 -17.55
N PHE A 312 -21.14 4.86 -16.93
CA PHE A 312 -20.13 5.80 -16.47
C PHE A 312 -19.55 5.40 -15.11
N LEU A 313 -18.30 5.85 -14.85
CA LEU A 313 -17.66 5.81 -13.54
C LEU A 313 -17.73 7.22 -12.92
N PRO A 314 -18.74 7.50 -12.07
CA PRO A 314 -18.88 8.80 -11.44
C PRO A 314 -18.03 8.93 -10.17
N VAL A 315 -17.48 10.13 -9.96
CA VAL A 315 -16.91 10.60 -8.70
C VAL A 315 -17.80 11.70 -8.17
N VAL A 316 -18.19 11.63 -6.93
CA VAL A 316 -19.08 12.59 -6.27
C VAL A 316 -18.42 13.25 -5.06
N ALA A 317 -18.89 14.43 -4.69
CA ALA A 317 -18.51 15.12 -3.47
C ALA A 317 -19.14 14.42 -2.25
N GLY A 318 -18.34 13.70 -1.47
CA GLY A 318 -18.78 13.04 -0.23
C GLY A 318 -19.11 14.03 0.89
N THR A 319 -18.45 15.19 0.88
CA THR A 319 -18.70 16.34 1.77
C THR A 319 -18.78 17.62 0.95
N GLN A 320 -19.14 18.75 1.57
CA GLN A 320 -18.98 20.08 0.96
C GLN A 320 -17.47 20.34 0.77
N ILE A 321 -17.07 20.79 -0.42
CA ILE A 321 -15.69 21.14 -0.77
C ILE A 321 -15.63 22.65 -0.90
N LYS A 322 -14.75 23.29 -0.14
CA LYS A 322 -14.59 24.75 -0.16
C LYS A 322 -13.75 25.19 -1.36
N GLN A 323 -13.84 26.47 -1.66
CA GLN A 323 -12.96 27.08 -2.66
C GLN A 323 -11.48 26.84 -2.27
N ASP A 324 -10.66 26.55 -3.27
CA ASP A 324 -9.23 26.22 -3.19
C ASP A 324 -8.87 24.97 -2.38
N GLU A 325 -9.86 24.19 -1.90
CA GLU A 325 -9.60 22.86 -1.34
C GLU A 325 -9.25 21.84 -2.44
N PRO A 326 -8.28 20.93 -2.19
CA PRO A 326 -8.00 19.81 -3.08
C PRO A 326 -9.13 18.78 -3.06
N LEU A 327 -9.37 18.12 -4.18
CA LEU A 327 -10.21 16.94 -4.26
C LEU A 327 -9.40 15.74 -3.82
N GLU A 328 -9.88 15.03 -2.82
CA GLU A 328 -9.18 13.92 -2.17
C GLU A 328 -10.00 12.64 -2.19
N LEU A 329 -9.31 11.53 -2.51
CA LEU A 329 -9.84 10.18 -2.48
C LEU A 329 -9.11 9.35 -1.42
N ASN A 330 -9.74 8.32 -0.91
CA ASN A 330 -9.06 7.31 -0.10
C ASN A 330 -8.48 6.22 -1.02
N TYR A 331 -7.15 6.10 -1.05
CA TYR A 331 -6.45 5.06 -1.83
C TYR A 331 -6.51 3.67 -1.16
N GLY A 332 -7.08 3.58 0.04
CA GLY A 332 -7.19 2.37 0.85
C GLY A 332 -6.48 2.48 2.19
N CYS A 333 -6.68 1.46 3.01
CA CYS A 333 -6.05 1.32 4.33
C CYS A 333 -4.61 0.80 4.19
N LEU A 334 -3.75 1.54 3.49
CA LEU A 334 -2.38 1.14 3.15
C LEU A 334 -1.40 1.58 4.24
N ASN A 335 -0.38 0.76 4.50
CA ASN A 335 0.75 1.13 5.33
C ASN A 335 1.76 2.00 4.56
N ASN A 336 2.71 2.60 5.27
CA ASN A 336 3.74 3.43 4.65
C ASN A 336 4.71 2.65 3.75
N ASP A 337 4.80 1.32 3.88
CA ASP A 337 5.57 0.51 2.95
C ASP A 337 4.99 0.60 1.53
N LEU A 338 3.67 0.47 1.41
CA LEU A 338 2.97 0.55 0.13
C LEU A 338 2.88 1.99 -0.38
N PHE A 339 2.64 2.99 0.49
CA PHE A 339 2.64 4.39 0.06
C PHE A 339 3.99 4.80 -0.51
N LEU A 340 5.10 4.40 0.10
CA LEU A 340 6.41 4.72 -0.43
C LEU A 340 6.75 3.88 -1.68
N LEU A 341 6.45 2.57 -1.65
CA LEU A 341 6.85 1.63 -2.70
C LEU A 341 6.09 1.83 -4.01
N ASP A 342 4.79 2.19 -3.93
CA ASP A 342 3.89 2.33 -5.08
C ASP A 342 3.63 3.80 -5.46
N TYR A 343 3.55 4.70 -4.48
CA TYR A 343 3.14 6.09 -4.70
C TYR A 343 4.26 7.10 -4.53
N GLY A 344 5.35 6.76 -3.84
CA GLY A 344 6.51 7.63 -3.68
C GLY A 344 6.35 8.72 -2.62
N PHE A 345 5.49 8.52 -1.62
CA PHE A 345 5.35 9.42 -0.47
C PHE A 345 5.16 8.66 0.85
N VAL A 346 5.25 9.37 1.95
CA VAL A 346 5.07 8.85 3.32
C VAL A 346 3.96 9.63 4.01
N VAL A 347 3.00 8.93 4.61
CA VAL A 347 1.91 9.56 5.38
C VAL A 347 2.32 9.69 6.84
N PRO A 348 2.41 10.92 7.38
CA PRO A 348 2.67 11.11 8.80
C PRO A 348 1.54 10.54 9.67
N SER A 349 1.90 9.88 10.76
CA SER A 349 0.94 9.30 11.72
C SER A 349 -0.12 8.41 11.06
N ASN A 350 0.27 7.63 10.06
CA ASN A 350 -0.62 6.74 9.33
C ASN A 350 -1.24 5.69 10.28
N PRO A 351 -2.60 5.68 10.47
CA PRO A 351 -3.25 4.76 11.40
C PRO A 351 -3.19 3.29 10.96
N PHE A 352 -2.85 3.03 9.71
CA PHE A 352 -2.70 1.68 9.15
C PHE A 352 -1.24 1.25 9.04
N ASP A 353 -0.30 2.07 9.56
CA ASP A 353 1.12 1.70 9.50
C ASP A 353 1.44 0.58 10.47
N CYS A 354 2.29 -0.34 10.03
CA CYS A 354 2.70 -1.52 10.79
C CYS A 354 4.13 -1.93 10.46
N ILE A 355 4.73 -2.71 11.33
CA ILE A 355 5.95 -3.47 11.01
C ILE A 355 5.58 -4.91 10.69
N GLU A 356 6.27 -5.49 9.72
CA GLU A 356 6.19 -6.91 9.38
C GLU A 356 7.32 -7.66 10.08
N LEU A 357 6.99 -8.76 10.73
CA LEU A 357 7.93 -9.68 11.38
C LEU A 357 7.76 -11.09 10.81
N LYS A 358 8.85 -11.83 10.74
CA LYS A 358 8.76 -13.26 10.51
C LYS A 358 8.24 -13.92 11.80
N TYR A 359 7.17 -14.72 11.69
CA TYR A 359 6.76 -15.58 12.79
C TYR A 359 7.81 -16.69 12.98
N ASP A 360 8.48 -16.67 14.12
CA ASP A 360 9.60 -17.56 14.43
C ASP A 360 9.62 -17.85 15.92
N GLY A 361 9.58 -19.14 16.27
CA GLY A 361 9.56 -19.58 17.67
C GLY A 361 10.78 -19.09 18.47
N GLY A 362 11.98 -19.09 17.86
CA GLY A 362 13.18 -18.59 18.51
C GLY A 362 13.14 -17.09 18.77
N LEU A 363 12.54 -16.30 17.87
CA LEU A 363 12.30 -14.87 18.08
C LEU A 363 11.32 -14.63 19.24
N LEU A 364 10.25 -15.44 19.31
CA LEU A 364 9.27 -15.36 20.40
C LEU A 364 9.88 -15.78 21.75
N ASP A 365 10.73 -16.83 21.78
CA ASP A 365 11.46 -17.24 22.97
C ASP A 365 12.39 -16.12 23.47
N ALA A 366 13.13 -15.48 22.56
CA ALA A 366 14.00 -14.35 22.91
C ALA A 366 13.19 -13.15 23.45
N ALA A 367 12.07 -12.82 22.82
CA ALA A 367 11.20 -11.72 23.24
C ALA A 367 10.57 -11.99 24.61
N SER A 368 10.04 -13.19 24.85
CA SER A 368 9.43 -13.56 26.12
C SER A 368 10.44 -13.59 27.26
N SER A 369 11.63 -14.11 27.01
CA SER A 369 12.73 -14.09 27.99
C SER A 369 13.16 -12.66 28.34
N ALA A 370 13.26 -11.77 27.34
CA ALA A 370 13.54 -10.35 27.56
C ALA A 370 12.43 -9.63 28.36
N ALA A 371 11.19 -10.06 28.21
CA ALA A 371 10.04 -9.56 28.96
C ALA A 371 9.96 -10.12 30.39
N GLY A 372 10.84 -11.05 30.76
CA GLY A 372 10.79 -11.72 32.08
C GLY A 372 9.61 -12.69 32.22
N VAL A 373 9.04 -13.13 31.11
CA VAL A 373 7.95 -14.11 31.11
C VAL A 373 8.56 -15.49 31.37
N SER A 374 8.05 -16.19 32.37
CA SER A 374 8.47 -17.56 32.71
C SER A 374 8.04 -18.50 31.58
N SER A 375 9.00 -19.05 30.92
CA SER A 375 8.99 -19.54 29.58
C SER A 375 8.07 -20.75 29.31
N PRO A 376 7.13 -20.65 28.40
CA PRO A 376 6.87 -21.74 27.50
C PRO A 376 7.92 -21.75 26.36
N ASN A 377 8.27 -22.90 25.86
CA ASN A 377 9.13 -23.06 24.72
C ASN A 377 8.31 -22.86 23.44
N PHE A 378 8.31 -21.63 22.88
CA PHE A 378 7.59 -21.31 21.65
C PHE A 378 8.14 -22.09 20.44
N SER A 379 9.38 -22.53 20.52
CA SER A 379 10.03 -23.35 19.48
C SER A 379 9.58 -24.81 19.47
N SER A 380 8.92 -25.27 20.54
CA SER A 380 8.44 -26.66 20.66
C SER A 380 7.04 -26.71 21.32
N PRO A 381 6.00 -26.23 20.63
CA PRO A 381 4.64 -26.21 21.16
C PRO A 381 4.11 -27.63 21.40
N ALA A 382 3.18 -27.78 22.36
CA ALA A 382 2.47 -29.02 22.57
C ALA A 382 1.62 -29.39 21.33
N PRO A 383 1.30 -30.68 21.09
CA PRO A 383 0.54 -31.10 19.90
C PRO A 383 -0.80 -30.38 19.70
N TRP A 384 -1.53 -30.11 20.78
CA TRP A 384 -2.78 -29.36 20.70
C TRP A 384 -2.58 -27.88 20.36
N GLN A 385 -1.49 -27.25 20.84
CA GLN A 385 -1.12 -25.87 20.49
C GLN A 385 -0.73 -25.81 19.01
N GLN A 386 0.04 -26.78 18.53
CA GLN A 386 0.43 -26.87 17.12
C GLN A 386 -0.76 -26.99 16.19
N GLN A 387 -1.81 -27.72 16.58
CA GLN A 387 -3.04 -27.81 15.81
C GLN A 387 -3.73 -26.44 15.67
N ILE A 388 -3.71 -25.61 16.71
CA ILE A 388 -4.27 -24.25 16.67
C ILE A 388 -3.38 -23.34 15.81
N LEU A 389 -2.06 -23.43 15.94
CA LEU A 389 -1.13 -22.67 15.07
C LEU A 389 -1.35 -23.00 13.58
N TYR A 390 -1.62 -24.26 13.26
CA TYR A 390 -1.99 -24.67 11.90
C TYR A 390 -3.28 -23.97 11.41
N GLN A 391 -4.33 -23.90 12.25
CA GLN A 391 -5.57 -23.16 11.95
C GLN A 391 -5.35 -21.65 11.80
N LEU A 392 -4.33 -21.11 12.47
CA LEU A 392 -3.91 -19.72 12.34
C LEU A 392 -3.01 -19.47 11.12
N ASN A 393 -2.67 -20.50 10.33
CA ASN A 393 -1.67 -20.45 9.27
C ASN A 393 -0.29 -19.95 9.76
N LEU A 394 0.08 -20.34 10.98
CA LEU A 394 1.37 -20.03 11.62
C LEU A 394 2.24 -21.28 11.86
N ASP A 395 1.82 -22.41 11.33
CA ASP A 395 2.57 -23.67 11.33
C ASP A 395 2.82 -24.15 9.90
N GLY A 396 3.93 -24.82 9.68
CA GLY A 396 4.30 -25.40 8.39
C GLY A 396 5.58 -24.82 7.79
N GLN A 397 5.96 -25.36 6.64
CA GLN A 397 7.16 -24.95 5.87
C GLN A 397 6.91 -23.76 4.95
N ALA A 398 5.90 -22.95 5.19
CA ALA A 398 5.66 -21.76 4.38
C ALA A 398 6.92 -20.86 4.44
N PRO A 399 7.57 -20.54 3.30
CA PRO A 399 8.84 -19.84 3.30
C PRO A 399 8.77 -18.42 3.88
N LEU A 400 7.57 -17.93 4.21
CA LEU A 400 7.34 -16.58 4.74
C LEU A 400 6.10 -16.56 5.65
N LEU A 401 6.24 -17.13 6.86
CA LEU A 401 5.27 -16.87 7.91
C LEU A 401 5.45 -15.43 8.38
N LYS A 402 4.51 -14.56 8.03
CA LYS A 402 4.57 -13.14 8.33
C LYS A 402 3.44 -12.77 9.27
N VAL A 403 3.76 -11.96 10.26
CA VAL A 403 2.83 -11.33 11.19
C VAL A 403 3.15 -9.85 11.30
N SER A 404 2.19 -9.04 11.73
CA SER A 404 2.39 -7.60 11.84
C SER A 404 2.09 -7.07 13.24
N ILE A 405 2.77 -5.97 13.58
CA ILE A 405 2.53 -5.17 14.79
C ILE A 405 2.31 -3.74 14.34
N GLY A 406 1.24 -3.11 14.82
CA GLY A 406 0.76 -1.80 14.41
C GLY A 406 -0.62 -1.89 13.76
N GLY A 407 -1.00 -0.82 13.08
CA GLY A 407 -2.34 -0.68 12.52
C GLY A 407 -3.42 -0.45 13.58
N PRO A 408 -4.70 -0.46 13.17
CA PRO A 408 -5.82 -0.16 14.07
C PRO A 408 -5.95 -1.10 15.26
N GLU A 409 -5.54 -2.36 15.08
CA GLU A 409 -5.64 -3.41 16.10
C GLU A 409 -4.39 -3.50 16.99
N LEU A 410 -3.36 -2.68 16.75
CA LEU A 410 -2.07 -2.67 17.44
C LEU A 410 -1.25 -3.96 17.28
N VAL A 411 -1.88 -5.12 17.26
CA VAL A 411 -1.27 -6.45 17.11
C VAL A 411 -2.13 -7.28 16.19
N GLU A 412 -1.54 -7.88 15.17
CA GLU A 412 -2.25 -8.78 14.27
C GLU A 412 -2.88 -9.95 15.04
N GLY A 413 -4.16 -10.21 14.75
CA GLY A 413 -4.93 -11.20 15.51
C GLY A 413 -4.33 -12.61 15.53
N ARG A 414 -3.66 -13.07 14.45
CA ARG A 414 -3.00 -14.39 14.44
C ARG A 414 -1.84 -14.43 15.44
N LEU A 415 -1.03 -13.37 15.51
CA LEU A 415 0.08 -13.27 16.46
C LEU A 415 -0.45 -13.23 17.90
N LEU A 416 -1.49 -12.41 18.16
CA LEU A 416 -2.08 -12.32 19.49
C LEU A 416 -2.66 -13.66 19.96
N ALA A 417 -3.42 -14.35 19.09
CA ALA A 417 -3.98 -15.67 19.40
C ALA A 417 -2.87 -16.71 19.65
N ALA A 418 -1.82 -16.71 18.82
CA ALA A 418 -0.69 -17.62 19.01
C ALA A 418 0.01 -17.41 20.35
N LEU A 419 0.27 -16.17 20.75
CA LEU A 419 0.87 -15.86 22.04
C LEU A 419 -0.02 -16.28 23.20
N ARG A 420 -1.32 -15.99 23.16
CA ARG A 420 -2.30 -16.41 24.18
C ARG A 420 -2.32 -17.93 24.34
N VAL A 421 -2.36 -18.68 23.23
CA VAL A 421 -2.39 -20.14 23.22
C VAL A 421 -1.08 -20.74 23.74
N LEU A 422 0.06 -20.24 23.25
CA LEU A 422 1.38 -20.76 23.60
C LEU A 422 1.78 -20.47 25.07
N LEU A 423 1.23 -19.37 25.62
CA LEU A 423 1.41 -19.01 27.04
C LEU A 423 0.41 -19.69 27.98
N SER A 424 -0.62 -20.35 27.44
CA SER A 424 -1.58 -21.11 28.24
C SER A 424 -1.13 -22.57 28.39
N ASN A 425 -1.23 -23.08 29.62
CA ASN A 425 -1.05 -24.50 29.93
C ASN A 425 -2.40 -25.25 30.02
N ASP A 426 -3.51 -24.53 29.90
CA ASP A 426 -4.86 -25.06 30.07
C ASP A 426 -5.54 -25.21 28.70
N MET A 427 -5.53 -26.44 28.20
CA MET A 427 -6.13 -26.80 26.93
C MET A 427 -7.67 -26.64 26.95
N GLU A 428 -8.31 -27.02 28.06
CA GLU A 428 -9.78 -26.97 28.16
C GLU A 428 -10.25 -25.52 28.06
N ARG A 429 -9.62 -24.64 28.80
CA ARG A 429 -9.93 -23.20 28.77
C ARG A 429 -9.69 -22.58 27.41
N VAL A 430 -8.66 -22.99 26.68
CA VAL A 430 -8.44 -22.49 25.30
C VAL A 430 -9.57 -22.94 24.37
N HIS A 431 -10.06 -24.18 24.52
CA HIS A 431 -11.13 -24.72 23.69
C HIS A 431 -12.53 -24.16 24.03
N GLU A 432 -12.70 -23.52 25.18
CA GLU A 432 -13.93 -22.77 25.51
C GLU A 432 -14.10 -21.48 24.69
N HIS A 433 -13.04 -21.00 24.07
CA HIS A 433 -13.03 -19.78 23.27
C HIS A 433 -12.89 -20.08 21.78
N ASP A 434 -13.63 -19.34 20.96
CA ASP A 434 -13.42 -19.37 19.52
C ASP A 434 -12.15 -18.59 19.10
N LEU A 435 -11.63 -18.87 17.92
CA LEU A 435 -10.44 -18.20 17.41
C LEU A 435 -10.65 -16.70 17.20
N SER A 436 -11.88 -16.23 17.00
CA SER A 436 -12.16 -14.80 16.81
C SER A 436 -11.97 -14.04 18.12
N ALA A 437 -12.41 -14.61 19.25
CA ALA A 437 -12.16 -14.07 20.57
C ALA A 437 -10.66 -14.03 20.91
N LEU A 438 -9.93 -15.10 20.59
CA LEU A 438 -8.49 -15.16 20.84
C LEU A 438 -7.69 -14.18 19.96
N LYS A 439 -8.18 -13.83 18.77
CA LYS A 439 -7.56 -12.87 17.85
C LYS A 439 -7.80 -11.41 18.22
N SER A 440 -8.82 -11.11 19.01
CA SER A 440 -9.23 -9.72 19.24
C SER A 440 -8.68 -9.15 20.55
N LEU A 441 -8.04 -7.98 20.47
CA LEU A 441 -7.67 -7.19 21.65
C LEU A 441 -8.89 -6.59 22.38
N SER A 442 -10.08 -6.53 21.75
CA SER A 442 -11.29 -6.04 22.40
C SER A 442 -11.83 -7.03 23.45
N VAL A 443 -11.52 -8.32 23.31
CA VAL A 443 -11.81 -9.34 24.32
C VAL A 443 -10.70 -9.31 25.36
N GLU A 444 -11.04 -8.79 26.52
CA GLU A 444 -10.09 -8.57 27.62
C GLU A 444 -9.76 -9.90 28.33
N ALA A 445 -8.49 -10.31 28.28
CA ALA A 445 -7.92 -11.44 29.00
C ALA A 445 -8.74 -12.77 28.92
N PRO A 446 -9.07 -13.29 27.73
CA PRO A 446 -9.92 -14.47 27.60
C PRO A 446 -9.34 -15.70 28.31
N LEU A 447 -8.03 -15.86 28.32
CA LEU A 447 -7.33 -16.95 29.00
C LEU A 447 -6.79 -16.56 30.39
N GLY A 448 -7.26 -15.44 30.96
CA GLY A 448 -6.84 -14.92 32.23
C GLY A 448 -5.83 -13.78 32.16
N ILE A 449 -5.82 -12.96 33.22
CA ILE A 449 -5.03 -11.73 33.29
C ILE A 449 -3.52 -12.03 33.16
N SER A 450 -3.04 -13.05 33.87
CA SER A 450 -1.61 -13.43 33.84
C SER A 450 -1.14 -13.79 32.41
N THR A 451 -1.93 -14.60 31.67
CA THR A 451 -1.63 -14.98 30.27
C THR A 451 -1.66 -13.77 29.36
N GLU A 452 -2.64 -12.89 29.53
CA GLU A 452 -2.76 -11.67 28.72
C GLU A 452 -1.58 -10.71 28.95
N VAL A 453 -1.22 -10.47 30.20
CA VAL A 453 -0.07 -9.63 30.58
C VAL A 453 1.22 -10.21 29.98
N ALA A 454 1.42 -11.53 30.05
CA ALA A 454 2.58 -12.20 29.47
C ALA A 454 2.60 -12.05 27.92
N ALA A 455 1.45 -12.23 27.25
CA ALA A 455 1.33 -12.06 25.81
C ALA A 455 1.65 -10.60 25.37
N LEU A 456 1.05 -9.62 26.04
CA LEU A 456 1.29 -8.20 25.72
C LEU A 456 2.73 -7.77 26.02
N ASN A 457 3.33 -8.24 27.10
CA ASN A 457 4.74 -7.98 27.40
C ASN A 457 5.69 -8.61 26.35
N THR A 458 5.34 -9.79 25.83
CA THR A 458 6.09 -10.41 24.72
C THR A 458 6.00 -9.55 23.46
N VAL A 459 4.82 -8.99 23.12
CA VAL A 459 4.69 -8.07 21.99
C VAL A 459 5.48 -6.79 22.22
N ILE A 460 5.46 -6.22 23.41
CA ILE A 460 6.29 -5.04 23.75
C ILE A 460 7.78 -5.35 23.56
N ALA A 461 8.24 -6.54 23.96
CA ALA A 461 9.62 -6.95 23.75
C ALA A 461 9.95 -7.15 22.24
N LEU A 462 9.01 -7.68 21.43
CA LEU A 462 9.17 -7.72 19.97
C LEU A 462 9.31 -6.30 19.39
N CYS A 463 8.54 -5.33 19.88
CA CYS A 463 8.68 -3.93 19.49
C CYS A 463 10.07 -3.36 19.85
N VAL A 464 10.60 -3.68 21.03
CA VAL A 464 11.96 -3.27 21.44
C VAL A 464 13.01 -3.87 20.51
N ILE A 465 12.88 -5.16 20.18
CA ILE A 465 13.77 -5.86 19.24
C ILE A 465 13.70 -5.19 17.86
N ALA A 466 12.49 -4.94 17.35
CA ALA A 466 12.28 -4.29 16.05
C ALA A 466 12.87 -2.88 16.03
N LEU A 467 12.66 -2.07 17.08
CA LEU A 467 13.23 -0.73 17.19
C LEU A 467 14.77 -0.78 17.24
N GLY A 468 15.33 -1.78 17.94
CA GLY A 468 16.78 -2.01 18.02
C GLY A 468 17.42 -2.45 16.70
N SER A 469 16.63 -2.92 15.73
CA SER A 469 17.14 -3.29 14.41
C SER A 469 17.46 -2.08 13.50
N PHE A 470 16.95 -0.89 13.84
CA PHE A 470 17.30 0.34 13.13
C PHE A 470 18.66 0.85 13.59
N PRO A 471 19.63 1.06 12.67
CA PRO A 471 20.97 1.58 13.01
C PRO A 471 20.98 2.97 13.65
N THR A 472 19.99 3.81 13.31
CA THR A 472 19.92 5.21 13.79
C THR A 472 18.78 5.40 14.78
N LYS A 473 18.87 6.44 15.63
CA LYS A 473 17.82 6.86 16.55
C LYS A 473 16.93 7.93 15.91
N ILE A 474 15.70 8.12 16.41
CA ILE A 474 14.75 9.14 15.91
C ILE A 474 15.39 10.53 15.91
N MET A 475 16.10 10.93 16.98
CA MET A 475 16.75 12.26 17.08
C MET A 475 17.86 12.46 16.04
N GLU A 476 18.58 11.39 15.68
CA GLU A 476 19.61 11.43 14.63
C GLU A 476 18.95 11.62 13.26
N ASP A 477 17.84 10.94 13.02
CA ASP A 477 17.05 11.04 11.81
C ASP A 477 16.42 12.44 11.64
N GLU A 478 15.82 12.98 12.72
CA GLU A 478 15.29 14.34 12.74
C GLU A 478 16.39 15.40 12.49
N SER A 479 17.59 15.14 13.00
CA SER A 479 18.74 16.00 12.75
C SER A 479 19.21 15.94 11.30
N LEU A 480 19.11 14.77 10.66
CA LEU A 480 19.44 14.59 9.25
C LEU A 480 18.43 15.30 8.34
N LEU A 481 17.12 15.28 8.65
CA LEU A 481 16.10 16.02 7.90
C LEU A 481 16.28 17.55 7.94
N LYS A 482 16.97 18.08 8.94
CA LYS A 482 17.29 19.52 9.01
C LYS A 482 18.45 19.92 8.10
N GLN A 483 19.16 18.96 7.53
CA GLN A 483 20.23 19.17 6.58
C GLN A 483 19.66 19.20 5.16
N ASN A 484 20.37 19.82 4.24
CA ASN A 484 19.99 19.79 2.82
C ASN A 484 20.39 18.44 2.21
N VAL A 485 19.48 17.47 2.29
CA VAL A 485 19.64 16.12 1.74
C VAL A 485 18.90 15.97 0.40
N SER A 486 19.20 14.91 -0.35
CA SER A 486 18.44 14.59 -1.57
C SER A 486 16.99 14.23 -1.24
N GLY A 487 16.07 14.44 -2.18
CA GLY A 487 14.65 14.09 -1.97
C GLY A 487 14.43 12.60 -1.70
N SER A 488 15.23 11.71 -2.28
CA SER A 488 15.20 10.26 -2.00
C SER A 488 15.70 9.93 -0.59
N THR A 489 16.77 10.60 -0.12
CA THR A 489 17.21 10.50 1.28
C THR A 489 16.15 11.05 2.23
N GLU A 490 15.54 12.19 1.93
CA GLU A 490 14.48 12.78 2.74
C GLU A 490 13.31 11.80 2.92
N LEU A 491 12.79 11.24 1.83
CA LEU A 491 11.70 10.24 1.86
C LEU A 491 12.09 8.98 2.66
N ALA A 492 13.31 8.47 2.46
CA ALA A 492 13.79 7.31 3.20
C ALA A 492 13.90 7.58 4.71
N VAL A 493 14.34 8.78 5.09
CA VAL A 493 14.44 9.18 6.49
C VAL A 493 13.06 9.43 7.11
N GLN A 494 12.17 10.11 6.41
CA GLN A 494 10.77 10.29 6.83
C GLN A 494 10.10 8.93 7.05
N PHE A 495 10.26 7.99 6.14
CA PHE A 495 9.72 6.63 6.26
C PHE A 495 10.20 5.95 7.55
N ARG A 496 11.51 5.88 7.80
CA ARG A 496 12.03 5.19 8.98
C ARG A 496 11.68 5.89 10.29
N ILE A 497 11.53 7.23 10.30
CA ILE A 497 11.00 7.97 11.45
C ILE A 497 9.57 7.52 11.76
N GLN A 498 8.68 7.48 10.75
CA GLN A 498 7.30 7.07 10.95
C GLN A 498 7.22 5.63 11.49
N LYS A 499 8.01 4.70 10.96
CA LYS A 499 8.08 3.32 11.49
C LYS A 499 8.48 3.30 12.97
N LYS A 500 9.54 4.03 13.35
CA LYS A 500 10.00 4.09 14.74
C LYS A 500 8.98 4.75 15.67
N CYS A 501 8.33 5.83 15.23
CA CYS A 501 7.28 6.50 15.99
C CYS A 501 6.08 5.57 16.20
N MET A 502 5.63 4.88 15.17
CA MET A 502 4.53 3.91 15.24
C MET A 502 4.86 2.79 16.25
N ILE A 503 6.07 2.21 16.21
CA ILE A 503 6.50 1.18 17.18
C ILE A 503 6.43 1.73 18.61
N VAL A 504 6.91 2.95 18.86
CA VAL A 504 6.87 3.60 20.17
C VAL A 504 5.44 3.82 20.64
N ASP A 505 4.53 4.19 19.75
CA ASP A 505 3.12 4.41 20.07
C ASP A 505 2.43 3.09 20.43
N VAL A 506 2.67 2.02 19.68
CA VAL A 506 2.18 0.66 20.03
C VAL A 506 2.68 0.23 21.39
N MET A 507 3.98 0.39 21.68
CA MET A 507 4.55 0.07 23.00
C MET A 507 3.86 0.85 24.13
N ARG A 508 3.58 2.12 23.91
CA ARG A 508 2.89 2.99 24.89
C ARG A 508 1.48 2.49 25.17
N ASP A 509 0.74 2.15 24.14
CA ASP A 509 -0.65 1.72 24.25
C ASP A 509 -0.78 0.33 24.89
N LEU A 510 0.08 -0.62 24.50
CA LEU A 510 0.14 -1.93 25.14
C LEU A 510 0.58 -1.84 26.61
N THR A 511 1.58 -0.99 26.94
CA THR A 511 1.99 -0.76 28.32
C THR A 511 0.85 -0.20 29.17
N ARG A 512 0.02 0.69 28.62
CA ARG A 512 -1.15 1.24 29.31
C ARG A 512 -2.18 0.13 29.60
N ARG A 513 -2.42 -0.77 28.63
CA ARG A 513 -3.29 -1.95 28.82
C ARG A 513 -2.77 -2.89 29.89
N VAL A 514 -1.48 -3.23 29.86
CA VAL A 514 -0.86 -4.08 30.90
C VAL A 514 -1.05 -3.49 32.30
N ARG A 515 -0.81 -2.19 32.47
CA ARG A 515 -1.03 -1.52 33.78
C ARG A 515 -2.49 -1.61 34.24
N SER A 516 -3.44 -1.42 33.32
CA SER A 516 -4.87 -1.54 33.63
C SER A 516 -5.24 -2.96 34.07
N LEU A 517 -4.72 -4.00 33.43
CA LEU A 517 -4.96 -5.39 33.77
C LEU A 517 -4.41 -5.74 35.17
N VAL A 518 -3.17 -5.34 35.45
CA VAL A 518 -2.52 -5.58 36.76
C VAL A 518 -3.26 -4.86 37.90
N SER A 519 -3.77 -3.66 37.67
CA SER A 519 -4.56 -2.97 38.70
C SER A 519 -5.89 -3.71 39.03
N LYS A 520 -6.58 -4.23 38.00
CA LYS A 520 -7.81 -5.04 38.19
C LYS A 520 -7.55 -6.33 38.98
N GLU A 521 -6.43 -7.00 38.69
CA GLU A 521 -6.04 -8.23 39.42
C GLU A 521 -5.78 -7.94 40.91
N SER A 522 -5.15 -6.80 41.21
CA SER A 522 -4.88 -6.40 42.61
C SER A 522 -6.16 -6.04 43.39
N ASP A 523 -7.17 -5.48 42.72
CA ASP A 523 -8.45 -5.14 43.34
C ASP A 523 -9.32 -6.38 43.58
N THR A 524 -9.32 -7.34 42.63
CA THR A 524 -10.02 -8.64 42.81
C THR A 524 -9.41 -9.50 43.91
N SER A 525 -8.10 -9.40 44.15
CA SER A 525 -7.42 -10.14 45.22
C SER A 525 -7.61 -9.53 46.63
N ARG A 526 -8.14 -8.30 46.72
CA ARG A 526 -8.44 -7.59 47.99
C ARG A 526 -9.92 -7.66 48.40
N SER A 527 -10.79 -8.03 47.47
CA SER A 527 -12.22 -8.27 47.71
C SER A 527 -12.49 -9.74 48.06
#